data_ba5ae1b603e05d3eae65eda61d256228
#
_entry.id   ba5ae1b603e05d3eae65eda61d256228
#
_cell.length_a   1.000
_cell.length_b   1.000
_cell.length_c   1.000
_cell.angle_alpha   90.00
_cell.angle_beta   90.00
_cell.angle_gamma   90.00
#
_symmetry.space_group_name_H-M   'P 1'
#
loop_
_entity.id
_entity.type
_entity.pdbx_description
1 polymer ?
#
loop_
_entity_poly.entity_id
_entity_poly.type
_entity_poly.pdbx_seq_one_letter_code
_entity_poly.pdbx_strand_id
1 'polypeptide(L)'
;MCIRDRADPLILIFLSSALFLGWSLGANDAANVFGTAVGSRMVSFTKAAFICGIFVILGAVVSGAGAAQTLGKLGSINAIGGSFMAALAAGLTVYWMTRLGLPVSTTQAIIGSIMGWNFFSDSYTDLSSLFKILSPWILCPVLSAVIASVIFALARKFLRVIRIGLIRLDGYTRLALILSGAFGAYSLGANNIANVMGVFVPVSPFQAMRLTDDLLISSAQLLFLIGGLAIAIGVFTYSKRVMMTVGSELMRLTPLA
;
A
#
# COMPACT_ATOMS: atom_id res chain seq x y z
N MET A 1 0.59 -1.69 -27.38
CA MET A 1 1.25 -0.83 -26.37
C MET A 1 1.71 0.43 -27.08
N CYS A 2 0.86 1.46 -27.10
CA CYS A 2 1.21 2.73 -27.75
C CYS A 2 1.94 3.59 -26.73
N ILE A 3 3.24 3.49 -26.70
CA ILE A 3 4.11 4.48 -26.07
C ILE A 3 4.04 5.69 -26.99
N ARG A 4 3.74 6.87 -26.44
CA ARG A 4 3.78 8.15 -27.17
C ARG A 4 5.04 8.19 -28.02
N ASP A 5 4.97 8.57 -29.28
CA ASP A 5 6.01 8.40 -30.31
C ASP A 5 7.41 8.94 -30.03
N ARG A 6 7.69 9.35 -28.86
CA ARG A 6 8.99 9.45 -28.15
C ARG A 6 8.68 9.39 -26.65
N ALA A 7 8.56 8.19 -26.09
CA ALA A 7 8.81 8.03 -24.67
C ALA A 7 10.26 8.46 -24.47
N ASP A 8 10.46 9.67 -23.98
CA ASP A 8 11.78 10.14 -23.61
C ASP A 8 12.38 9.07 -22.70
N PRO A 9 13.48 8.38 -23.06
CA PRO A 9 14.06 7.33 -22.22
C PRO A 9 14.32 7.84 -20.79
N LEU A 10 14.43 9.15 -20.62
CA LEU A 10 14.50 9.84 -19.34
C LEU A 10 13.26 9.56 -18.45
N ILE A 11 12.06 9.46 -19.01
CA ILE A 11 10.85 9.17 -18.22
C ILE A 11 10.93 7.78 -17.57
N LEU A 12 11.47 6.80 -18.28
CA LEU A 12 11.67 5.45 -17.74
C LEU A 12 12.70 5.43 -16.61
N ILE A 13 13.77 6.25 -16.75
CA ILE A 13 14.76 6.43 -15.69
C ILE A 13 14.09 7.06 -14.46
N PHE A 14 13.28 8.08 -14.65
CA PHE A 14 12.58 8.75 -13.54
C PHE A 14 11.53 7.83 -12.85
N LEU A 15 10.86 6.96 -13.60
CA LEU A 15 9.94 5.96 -13.02
C LEU A 15 10.64 4.92 -12.15
N SER A 16 11.94 4.73 -12.30
CA SER A 16 12.69 3.75 -11.48
C SER A 16 12.58 4.03 -9.99
N SER A 17 12.54 5.30 -9.57
CA SER A 17 12.35 5.67 -8.16
C SER A 17 10.96 5.30 -7.64
N ALA A 18 9.92 5.45 -8.46
CA ALA A 18 8.57 5.02 -8.13
C ALA A 18 8.48 3.48 -8.01
N LEU A 19 9.12 2.74 -8.93
CA LEU A 19 9.19 1.28 -8.87
C LEU A 19 9.94 0.82 -7.62
N PHE A 20 11.04 1.49 -7.27
CA PHE A 20 11.77 1.21 -6.04
C PHE A 20 10.94 1.52 -4.79
N LEU A 21 10.22 2.63 -4.77
CA LEU A 21 9.29 2.96 -3.69
C LEU A 21 8.16 1.92 -3.59
N GLY A 22 7.59 1.50 -4.73
CA GLY A 22 6.57 0.46 -4.78
C GLY A 22 7.07 -0.88 -4.23
N TRP A 23 8.26 -1.28 -4.64
CA TRP A 23 8.91 -2.48 -4.08
C TRP A 23 9.15 -2.35 -2.57
N SER A 24 9.68 -1.22 -2.10
CA SER A 24 9.92 -0.95 -0.68
C SER A 24 8.62 -0.95 0.13
N LEU A 25 7.54 -0.36 -0.41
CA LEU A 25 6.21 -0.37 0.17
C LEU A 25 5.67 -1.80 0.32
N GLY A 26 5.72 -2.59 -0.75
CA GLY A 26 5.26 -3.98 -0.72
C GLY A 26 6.04 -4.82 0.30
N ALA A 27 7.35 -4.59 0.40
CA ALA A 27 8.22 -5.25 1.37
C ALA A 27 7.89 -4.90 2.83
N ASN A 28 7.35 -3.71 3.09
CA ASN A 28 6.99 -3.23 4.44
C ASN A 28 5.51 -3.45 4.76
N ASP A 29 4.63 -2.88 3.95
CA ASP A 29 3.21 -2.71 4.28
C ASP A 29 2.38 -4.00 4.20
N ALA A 30 2.87 -5.04 3.51
CA ALA A 30 2.24 -6.35 3.51
C ALA A 30 2.11 -6.96 4.92
N ALA A 31 2.96 -6.53 5.86
CA ALA A 31 2.90 -6.94 7.26
C ALA A 31 1.63 -6.44 7.96
N ASN A 32 1.08 -5.29 7.55
CA ASN A 32 -0.13 -4.71 8.12
C ASN A 32 -1.38 -5.54 7.78
N VAL A 33 -1.34 -6.32 6.71
CA VAL A 33 -2.50 -7.10 6.22
C VAL A 33 -2.40 -8.58 6.55
N PHE A 34 -1.22 -9.17 6.42
CA PHE A 34 -1.01 -10.60 6.64
C PHE A 34 -0.05 -10.93 7.79
N GLY A 35 0.49 -9.93 8.51
CA GLY A 35 1.44 -10.15 9.60
C GLY A 35 0.90 -11.09 10.67
N THR A 36 -0.31 -10.85 11.17
CA THR A 36 -0.96 -11.72 12.17
C THR A 36 -1.20 -13.13 11.64
N ALA A 37 -1.67 -13.27 10.39
CA ALA A 37 -1.97 -14.57 9.80
C ALA A 37 -0.71 -15.44 9.60
N VAL A 38 0.39 -14.80 9.19
CA VAL A 38 1.69 -15.46 8.98
C VAL A 38 2.42 -15.68 10.32
N GLY A 39 2.42 -14.66 11.20
CA GLY A 39 3.08 -14.73 12.52
C GLY A 39 2.46 -15.78 13.44
N SER A 40 1.12 -15.93 13.42
CA SER A 40 0.40 -16.99 14.13
C SER A 40 0.53 -18.38 13.48
N ARG A 41 1.19 -18.48 12.31
CA ARG A 41 1.34 -19.69 11.49
C ARG A 41 0.01 -20.29 10.99
N MET A 42 -1.07 -19.54 11.04
CA MET A 42 -2.37 -19.96 10.49
C MET A 42 -2.35 -20.01 8.96
N VAL A 43 -1.60 -19.10 8.32
CA VAL A 43 -1.42 -19.05 6.86
C VAL A 43 0.07 -19.09 6.55
N SER A 44 0.48 -19.90 5.57
CA SER A 44 1.87 -19.91 5.13
C SER A 44 2.24 -18.63 4.40
N PHE A 45 3.47 -18.16 4.54
CA PHE A 45 3.97 -16.94 3.89
C PHE A 45 3.69 -16.93 2.38
N THR A 46 3.97 -18.04 1.68
CA THR A 46 3.79 -18.12 0.22
C THR A 46 2.33 -17.89 -0.18
N LYS A 47 1.36 -18.50 0.54
CA LYS A 47 -0.06 -18.29 0.28
C LYS A 47 -0.48 -16.86 0.56
N ALA A 48 -0.03 -16.30 1.69
CA ALA A 48 -0.30 -14.91 2.06
C ALA A 48 0.26 -13.93 1.03
N ALA A 49 1.51 -14.12 0.60
CA ALA A 49 2.17 -13.28 -0.40
C ALA A 49 1.47 -13.33 -1.76
N PHE A 50 1.02 -14.53 -2.19
CA PHE A 50 0.30 -14.70 -3.45
C PHE A 50 -1.05 -13.96 -3.45
N ILE A 51 -1.84 -14.17 -2.40
CA ILE A 51 -3.13 -13.49 -2.23
C ILE A 51 -2.90 -11.98 -2.12
N CYS A 52 -1.95 -11.54 -1.31
CA CYS A 52 -1.60 -10.13 -1.15
C CYS A 52 -1.22 -9.49 -2.49
N GLY A 53 -0.33 -10.10 -3.26
CA GLY A 53 0.11 -9.59 -4.55
C GLY A 53 -1.02 -9.41 -5.55
N ILE A 54 -1.91 -10.42 -5.69
CA ILE A 54 -3.07 -10.34 -6.59
C ILE A 54 -4.00 -9.20 -6.16
N PHE A 55 -4.41 -9.16 -4.89
CA PHE A 55 -5.38 -8.19 -4.42
C PHE A 55 -4.83 -6.76 -4.37
N VAL A 56 -3.52 -6.58 -4.12
CA VAL A 56 -2.86 -5.27 -4.23
C VAL A 56 -2.91 -4.75 -5.66
N ILE A 57 -2.61 -5.57 -6.66
CA ILE A 57 -2.69 -5.17 -8.08
C ILE A 57 -4.12 -4.81 -8.45
N LEU A 58 -5.10 -5.64 -8.07
CA LEU A 58 -6.51 -5.37 -8.32
C LEU A 58 -6.96 -4.05 -7.68
N GLY A 59 -6.62 -3.84 -6.41
CA GLY A 59 -6.95 -2.59 -5.70
C GLY A 59 -6.33 -1.36 -6.34
N ALA A 60 -5.06 -1.44 -6.74
CA ALA A 60 -4.33 -0.37 -7.40
C ALA A 60 -4.98 0.04 -8.72
N VAL A 61 -5.31 -0.92 -9.58
CA VAL A 61 -5.85 -0.67 -10.92
C VAL A 61 -7.31 -0.20 -10.89
N VAL A 62 -8.13 -0.84 -10.02
CA VAL A 62 -9.58 -0.57 -9.98
C VAL A 62 -9.92 0.68 -9.18
N SER A 63 -9.28 0.90 -8.03
CA SER A 63 -9.68 1.93 -7.06
C SER A 63 -8.61 2.98 -6.75
N GLY A 64 -7.42 2.93 -7.39
CA GLY A 64 -6.29 3.81 -7.05
C GLY A 64 -6.44 5.29 -7.45
N ALA A 65 -7.34 5.61 -8.39
CA ALA A 65 -7.45 6.96 -8.95
C ALA A 65 -7.83 8.04 -7.92
N GLY A 66 -8.72 7.71 -6.98
CA GLY A 66 -9.19 8.67 -5.96
C GLY A 66 -8.08 9.15 -5.02
N ALA A 67 -7.25 8.24 -4.55
CA ALA A 67 -6.14 8.55 -3.67
C ALA A 67 -5.04 9.37 -4.38
N ALA A 68 -4.78 9.08 -5.65
CA ALA A 68 -3.79 9.79 -6.46
C ALA A 68 -4.14 11.27 -6.66
N GLN A 69 -5.43 11.61 -6.82
CA GLN A 69 -5.88 13.00 -6.94
C GLN A 69 -5.62 13.81 -5.67
N THR A 70 -5.75 13.20 -4.48
CA THR A 70 -5.53 13.87 -3.20
C THR A 70 -4.04 14.18 -2.99
N LEU A 71 -3.17 13.24 -3.27
CA LEU A 71 -1.72 13.42 -3.11
C LEU A 71 -1.16 14.44 -4.11
N GLY A 72 -1.65 14.43 -5.36
CA GLY A 72 -1.23 15.37 -6.39
C GLY A 72 -1.54 16.84 -6.09
N LYS A 73 -2.47 17.12 -5.15
CA LYS A 73 -2.81 18.48 -4.71
C LYS A 73 -1.90 19.02 -3.61
N LEU A 74 -1.14 18.16 -2.93
CA LEU A 74 -0.31 18.55 -1.79
C LEU A 74 0.82 19.51 -2.16
N GLY A 75 1.37 19.36 -3.36
CA GLY A 75 2.40 20.25 -3.88
C GLY A 75 2.49 20.12 -5.40
N SER A 76 2.68 21.24 -6.07
CA SER A 76 2.94 21.23 -7.51
C SER A 76 4.38 20.78 -7.77
N ILE A 77 4.62 19.46 -7.71
CA ILE A 77 5.88 18.91 -8.23
C ILE A 77 5.77 18.99 -9.76
N ASN A 78 6.03 20.20 -10.28
CA ASN A 78 5.87 20.51 -11.70
C ASN A 78 7.02 19.97 -12.57
N ALA A 79 8.05 19.41 -11.93
CA ALA A 79 9.22 18.88 -12.60
C ALA A 79 9.32 17.37 -12.35
N ILE A 80 9.54 16.62 -13.41
CA ILE A 80 9.73 15.16 -13.34
C ILE A 80 10.90 14.77 -12.41
N GLY A 81 11.95 15.62 -12.35
CA GLY A 81 13.07 15.46 -11.42
C GLY A 81 12.67 15.55 -9.96
N GLY A 82 11.74 16.46 -9.61
CA GLY A 82 11.18 16.55 -8.25
C GLY A 82 10.39 15.31 -7.86
N SER A 83 9.58 14.78 -8.77
CA SER A 83 8.85 13.52 -8.56
C SER A 83 9.82 12.35 -8.31
N PHE A 84 10.90 12.28 -9.09
CA PHE A 84 11.95 11.27 -8.91
C PHE A 84 12.61 11.39 -7.53
N MET A 85 13.04 12.58 -7.14
CA MET A 85 13.72 12.80 -5.86
C MET A 85 12.81 12.51 -4.66
N ALA A 86 11.55 12.94 -4.71
CA ALA A 86 10.58 12.67 -3.65
C ALA A 86 10.31 11.17 -3.51
N ALA A 87 10.08 10.46 -4.62
CA ALA A 87 9.86 9.02 -4.61
C ALA A 87 11.12 8.25 -4.16
N LEU A 88 12.30 8.68 -4.59
CA LEU A 88 13.57 8.06 -4.19
C LEU A 88 13.83 8.23 -2.69
N ALA A 89 13.67 9.44 -2.16
CA ALA A 89 13.87 9.72 -0.73
C ALA A 89 12.89 8.91 0.14
N ALA A 90 11.60 8.86 -0.23
CA ALA A 90 10.62 8.02 0.43
C ALA A 90 10.99 6.53 0.36
N GLY A 91 11.37 6.04 -0.84
CA GLY A 91 11.76 4.66 -1.06
C GLY A 91 12.98 4.26 -0.23
N LEU A 92 14.00 5.10 -0.17
CA LEU A 92 15.19 4.86 0.67
C LEU A 92 14.85 4.81 2.15
N THR A 93 13.98 5.70 2.62
CA THR A 93 13.52 5.72 4.01
C THR A 93 12.79 4.44 4.37
N VAL A 94 11.81 4.04 3.56
CA VAL A 94 11.04 2.80 3.77
C VAL A 94 11.95 1.57 3.67
N TYR A 95 12.84 1.52 2.69
CA TYR A 95 13.82 0.44 2.53
C TYR A 95 14.73 0.30 3.76
N TRP A 96 15.25 1.40 4.27
CA TRP A 96 16.10 1.39 5.46
C TRP A 96 15.38 0.78 6.67
N MET A 97 14.16 1.24 6.94
CA MET A 97 13.35 0.71 8.04
C MET A 97 13.00 -0.77 7.83
N THR A 98 12.67 -1.15 6.59
CA THR A 98 12.40 -2.55 6.22
C THR A 98 13.63 -3.46 6.44
N ARG A 99 14.83 -2.96 6.15
CA ARG A 99 16.10 -3.66 6.44
C ARG A 99 16.30 -3.91 7.92
N LEU A 100 15.83 -3.02 8.77
CA LEU A 100 15.84 -3.19 10.22
C LEU A 100 14.70 -4.11 10.71
N GLY A 101 13.76 -4.49 9.84
CA GLY A 101 12.59 -5.29 10.18
C GLY A 101 11.47 -4.48 10.84
N LEU A 102 11.53 -3.17 10.77
CA LEU A 102 10.58 -2.26 11.43
C LEU A 102 9.46 -1.85 10.46
N PRO A 103 8.19 -1.92 10.89
CA PRO A 103 7.08 -1.35 10.13
C PRO A 103 7.17 0.18 10.13
N VAL A 104 6.94 0.79 8.98
CA VAL A 104 6.95 2.25 8.80
C VAL A 104 5.80 2.69 7.92
N SER A 105 5.30 3.90 8.11
CA SER A 105 4.26 4.46 7.24
C SER A 105 4.86 5.00 5.95
N THR A 106 4.59 4.33 4.84
CA THR A 106 5.01 4.78 3.51
C THR A 106 4.34 6.09 3.12
N THR A 107 3.09 6.32 3.55
CA THR A 107 2.39 7.59 3.35
C THR A 107 3.11 8.75 4.05
N GLN A 108 3.58 8.54 5.28
CA GLN A 108 4.36 9.56 6.00
C GLN A 108 5.70 9.83 5.31
N ALA A 109 6.35 8.79 4.80
CA ALA A 109 7.62 8.93 4.09
C ALA A 109 7.46 9.75 2.81
N ILE A 110 6.46 9.48 1.97
CA ILE A 110 6.25 10.23 0.73
C ILE A 110 5.80 11.67 0.99
N ILE A 111 4.93 11.91 1.96
CA ILE A 111 4.49 13.26 2.32
C ILE A 111 5.67 14.08 2.85
N GLY A 112 6.46 13.51 3.75
CA GLY A 112 7.67 14.16 4.23
C GLY A 112 8.67 14.49 3.11
N SER A 113 8.80 13.58 2.13
CA SER A 113 9.66 13.80 0.96
C SER A 113 9.13 14.90 0.04
N ILE A 114 7.81 14.99 -0.19
CA ILE A 114 7.18 16.07 -0.96
C ILE A 114 7.37 17.42 -0.24
N MET A 115 7.14 17.46 1.06
CA MET A 115 7.36 18.67 1.84
C MET A 115 8.82 19.11 1.83
N GLY A 116 9.76 18.16 1.97
CA GLY A 116 11.18 18.42 1.87
C GLY A 116 11.59 18.96 0.50
N TRP A 117 11.02 18.42 -0.57
CA TRP A 117 11.22 18.94 -1.93
C TRP A 117 10.66 20.36 -2.07
N ASN A 118 9.43 20.61 -1.59
CA ASN A 118 8.81 21.94 -1.66
C ASN A 118 9.66 22.98 -0.91
N PHE A 119 10.16 22.61 0.26
CA PHE A 119 11.06 23.47 1.03
C PHE A 119 12.38 23.78 0.28
N PHE A 120 12.98 22.75 -0.35
CA PHE A 120 14.23 22.91 -1.11
C PHE A 120 14.04 23.76 -2.38
N SER A 121 12.90 23.58 -3.07
CA SER A 121 12.60 24.25 -4.34
C SER A 121 11.86 25.58 -4.17
N ASP A 122 11.67 26.04 -2.94
CA ASP A 122 10.88 27.24 -2.57
C ASP A 122 9.46 27.19 -3.19
N SER A 123 8.89 25.98 -3.26
CA SER A 123 7.57 25.75 -3.82
C SER A 123 6.49 25.79 -2.75
N TYR A 124 5.29 26.23 -3.14
CA TYR A 124 4.15 26.30 -2.23
C TYR A 124 3.67 24.90 -1.81
N THR A 125 3.45 24.74 -0.50
CA THR A 125 2.77 23.56 0.07
C THR A 125 1.34 23.94 0.45
N ASP A 126 0.35 23.23 -0.09
CA ASP A 126 -1.05 23.45 0.28
C ASP A 126 -1.33 22.92 1.70
N LEU A 127 -1.37 23.84 2.65
CA LEU A 127 -1.66 23.53 4.06
C LEU A 127 -3.05 22.91 4.26
N SER A 128 -4.04 23.28 3.43
CA SER A 128 -5.39 22.69 3.50
C SER A 128 -5.36 21.20 3.18
N SER A 129 -4.65 20.82 2.11
CA SER A 129 -4.44 19.42 1.74
C SER A 129 -3.61 18.69 2.79
N LEU A 130 -2.58 19.33 3.34
CA LEU A 130 -1.76 18.77 4.41
C LEU A 130 -2.59 18.44 5.65
N PHE A 131 -3.44 19.35 6.13
CA PHE A 131 -4.32 19.09 7.28
C PHE A 131 -5.31 17.96 7.03
N LYS A 132 -5.87 17.85 5.81
CA LYS A 132 -6.73 16.73 5.43
C LYS A 132 -6.01 15.38 5.48
N ILE A 133 -4.71 15.36 5.25
CA ILE A 133 -3.89 14.15 5.31
C ILE A 133 -3.44 13.85 6.75
N LEU A 134 -3.12 14.87 7.54
CA LEU A 134 -2.66 14.70 8.91
C LEU A 134 -3.78 14.31 9.88
N SER A 135 -5.00 14.82 9.68
CA SER A 135 -6.12 14.55 10.58
C SER A 135 -6.48 13.06 10.69
N PRO A 136 -6.49 12.24 9.62
CA PRO A 136 -6.65 10.79 9.73
C PRO A 136 -5.56 10.09 10.54
N TRP A 137 -4.33 10.61 10.61
CA TRP A 137 -3.27 9.96 11.38
C TRP A 137 -3.56 9.90 12.88
N ILE A 138 -4.35 10.85 13.39
CA ILE A 138 -4.82 10.86 14.78
C ILE A 138 -6.17 10.15 14.89
N LEU A 139 -7.09 10.43 13.98
CA LEU A 139 -8.47 9.92 14.05
C LEU A 139 -8.57 8.42 13.74
N CYS A 140 -7.84 7.93 12.73
CA CYS A 140 -7.92 6.52 12.32
C CYS A 140 -7.47 5.53 13.41
N PRO A 141 -6.35 5.73 14.15
CA PRO A 141 -5.98 4.82 15.23
C PRO A 141 -7.03 4.74 16.33
N VAL A 142 -7.61 5.89 16.72
CA VAL A 142 -8.67 5.94 17.75
C VAL A 142 -9.92 5.21 17.27
N LEU A 143 -10.37 5.51 16.06
CA LEU A 143 -11.56 4.89 15.48
C LEU A 143 -11.35 3.38 15.27
N SER A 144 -10.17 2.99 14.79
CA SER A 144 -9.81 1.58 14.60
C SER A 144 -9.79 0.81 15.93
N ALA A 145 -9.26 1.41 17.00
CA ALA A 145 -9.25 0.80 18.33
C ALA A 145 -10.65 0.56 18.86
N VAL A 146 -11.58 1.54 18.69
CA VAL A 146 -12.98 1.41 19.08
C VAL A 146 -13.67 0.30 18.28
N ILE A 147 -13.55 0.33 16.95
CA ILE A 147 -14.18 -0.67 16.07
C ILE A 147 -13.62 -2.07 16.36
N ALA A 148 -12.31 -2.22 16.49
CA ALA A 148 -11.70 -3.49 16.81
C ALA A 148 -12.16 -4.04 18.15
N SER A 149 -12.29 -3.19 19.18
CA SER A 149 -12.80 -3.57 20.50
C SER A 149 -14.23 -4.07 20.43
N VAL A 150 -15.09 -3.39 19.67
CA VAL A 150 -16.50 -3.79 19.47
C VAL A 150 -16.58 -5.13 18.72
N ILE A 151 -15.85 -5.27 17.61
CA ILE A 151 -15.81 -6.51 16.82
C ILE A 151 -15.30 -7.67 17.67
N PHE A 152 -14.23 -7.46 18.44
CA PHE A 152 -13.69 -8.48 19.33
C PHE A 152 -14.70 -8.91 20.41
N ALA A 153 -15.38 -7.95 21.05
CA ALA A 153 -16.41 -8.25 22.05
C ALA A 153 -17.58 -9.05 21.46
N LEU A 154 -18.04 -8.70 20.26
CA LEU A 154 -19.09 -9.41 19.53
C LEU A 154 -18.65 -10.83 19.15
N ALA A 155 -17.45 -10.97 18.57
CA ALA A 155 -16.88 -12.26 18.20
C ALA A 155 -16.73 -13.18 19.41
N ARG A 156 -16.21 -12.64 20.52
CA ARG A 156 -16.09 -13.39 21.79
C ARG A 156 -17.44 -13.85 22.33
N LYS A 157 -18.47 -12.98 22.30
CA LYS A 157 -19.83 -13.34 22.72
C LYS A 157 -20.41 -14.43 21.82
N PHE A 158 -20.25 -14.29 20.50
CA PHE A 158 -20.73 -15.25 19.52
C PHE A 158 -20.10 -16.63 19.70
N LEU A 159 -18.76 -16.70 19.86
CA LEU A 159 -18.03 -17.94 20.07
C LEU A 159 -18.38 -18.63 21.40
N ARG A 160 -18.78 -17.89 22.44
CA ARG A 160 -19.25 -18.48 23.70
C ARG A 160 -20.63 -19.14 23.59
N VAL A 161 -21.49 -18.60 22.73
CA VAL A 161 -22.85 -19.12 22.53
C VAL A 161 -22.83 -20.35 21.62
N ILE A 162 -22.01 -20.31 20.58
CA ILE A 162 -21.90 -21.38 19.59
C ILE A 162 -20.78 -22.31 20.03
N ARG A 163 -21.12 -23.52 20.48
CA ARG A 163 -20.17 -24.57 20.84
C ARG A 163 -19.56 -25.19 19.58
N ILE A 164 -18.59 -24.50 18.96
CA ILE A 164 -17.87 -24.98 17.79
C ILE A 164 -16.71 -25.86 18.25
N GLY A 165 -16.58 -27.06 17.65
CA GLY A 165 -15.41 -27.92 17.89
C GLY A 165 -14.12 -27.24 17.43
N LEU A 166 -13.01 -27.45 18.17
CA LEU A 166 -11.71 -26.79 17.96
C LEU A 166 -11.20 -26.89 16.52
N ILE A 167 -11.37 -28.05 15.87
CA ILE A 167 -10.91 -28.26 14.48
C ILE A 167 -11.67 -27.40 13.48
N ARG A 168 -13.00 -27.25 13.67
CA ARG A 168 -13.81 -26.37 12.84
C ARG A 168 -13.49 -24.90 13.09
N LEU A 169 -13.27 -24.55 14.33
CA LEU A 169 -12.88 -23.18 14.70
C LEU A 169 -11.55 -22.78 14.04
N ASP A 170 -10.55 -23.66 14.01
CA ASP A 170 -9.27 -23.44 13.32
C ASP A 170 -9.51 -23.16 11.83
N GLY A 171 -10.33 -23.99 11.16
CA GLY A 171 -10.65 -23.78 9.76
C GLY A 171 -11.36 -22.46 9.46
N TYR A 172 -12.36 -22.08 10.30
CA TYR A 172 -13.05 -20.81 10.14
C TYR A 172 -12.15 -19.61 10.41
N THR A 173 -11.30 -19.69 11.43
CA THR A 173 -10.33 -18.62 11.73
C THR A 173 -9.34 -18.44 10.59
N ARG A 174 -8.83 -19.52 10.03
CA ARG A 174 -7.94 -19.49 8.87
C ARG A 174 -8.59 -18.85 7.65
N LEU A 175 -9.83 -19.23 7.35
CA LEU A 175 -10.60 -18.63 6.25
C LEU A 175 -10.86 -17.14 6.49
N ALA A 176 -11.27 -16.77 7.70
CA ALA A 176 -11.49 -15.37 8.08
C ALA A 176 -10.22 -14.52 7.92
N LEU A 177 -9.05 -15.04 8.35
CA LEU A 177 -7.77 -14.36 8.17
C LEU A 177 -7.40 -14.20 6.69
N ILE A 178 -7.68 -15.19 5.84
CA ILE A 178 -7.44 -15.09 4.40
C ILE A 178 -8.35 -14.03 3.77
N LEU A 179 -9.65 -14.05 4.08
CA LEU A 179 -10.61 -13.09 3.52
C LEU A 179 -10.33 -11.65 4.00
N SER A 180 -10.05 -11.46 5.29
CA SER A 180 -9.67 -10.16 5.84
C SER A 180 -8.36 -9.67 5.25
N GLY A 181 -7.36 -10.55 5.10
CA GLY A 181 -6.10 -10.23 4.46
C GLY A 181 -6.24 -9.87 2.99
N ALA A 182 -7.09 -10.60 2.23
CA ALA A 182 -7.38 -10.28 0.83
C ALA A 182 -8.06 -8.91 0.69
N PHE A 183 -9.06 -8.62 1.52
CA PHE A 183 -9.72 -7.31 1.57
C PHE A 183 -8.74 -6.19 1.98
N GLY A 184 -7.92 -6.44 3.00
CA GLY A 184 -6.88 -5.51 3.43
C GLY A 184 -5.85 -5.26 2.33
N ALA A 185 -5.43 -6.30 1.59
CA ALA A 185 -4.50 -6.18 0.47
C ALA A 185 -5.10 -5.37 -0.70
N TYR A 186 -6.38 -5.56 -1.01
CA TYR A 186 -7.10 -4.72 -1.98
C TYR A 186 -7.10 -3.25 -1.54
N SER A 187 -7.45 -2.98 -0.29
CA SER A 187 -7.48 -1.63 0.28
C SER A 187 -6.09 -0.99 0.29
N LEU A 188 -5.05 -1.79 0.61
CA LEU A 188 -3.66 -1.37 0.57
C LEU A 188 -3.25 -0.94 -0.86
N GLY A 189 -3.59 -1.74 -1.86
CA GLY A 189 -3.35 -1.41 -3.26
C GLY A 189 -4.07 -0.14 -3.70
N ALA A 190 -5.37 -0.04 -3.41
CA ALA A 190 -6.21 1.10 -3.76
C ALA A 190 -5.73 2.43 -3.16
N ASN A 191 -5.28 2.41 -1.91
CA ASN A 191 -4.84 3.61 -1.21
C ASN A 191 -3.37 3.94 -1.50
N ASN A 192 -2.48 2.95 -1.42
CA ASN A 192 -1.04 3.20 -1.45
C ASN A 192 -0.45 3.31 -2.85
N ILE A 193 -1.18 2.94 -3.91
CA ILE A 193 -0.71 3.20 -5.27
C ILE A 193 -0.50 4.70 -5.53
N ALA A 194 -1.26 5.55 -4.84
CA ALA A 194 -1.08 7.00 -4.89
C ALA A 194 0.31 7.43 -4.37
N ASN A 195 0.78 6.80 -3.29
CA ASN A 195 2.10 7.09 -2.72
C ASN A 195 3.23 6.74 -3.70
N VAL A 196 3.03 5.69 -4.50
CA VAL A 196 4.02 5.17 -5.45
C VAL A 196 3.98 5.94 -6.77
N MET A 197 2.80 6.09 -7.35
CA MET A 197 2.63 6.61 -8.72
C MET A 197 1.94 7.97 -8.78
N GLY A 198 1.38 8.48 -7.67
CA GLY A 198 0.58 9.70 -7.67
C GLY A 198 1.31 10.92 -8.22
N VAL A 199 2.57 11.10 -7.85
CA VAL A 199 3.42 12.21 -8.33
C VAL A 199 3.81 12.09 -9.82
N PHE A 200 3.63 10.89 -10.42
CA PHE A 200 3.93 10.65 -11.84
C PHE A 200 2.69 10.68 -12.74
N VAL A 201 1.47 10.70 -12.18
CA VAL A 201 0.23 10.73 -12.96
C VAL A 201 0.17 11.91 -13.93
N PRO A 202 0.55 13.17 -13.56
CA PRO A 202 0.51 14.31 -14.47
C PRO A 202 1.49 14.19 -15.64
N VAL A 203 2.59 13.45 -15.46
CA VAL A 203 3.67 13.27 -16.44
C VAL A 203 3.72 11.86 -17.02
N SER A 204 2.60 11.12 -16.93
CA SER A 204 2.52 9.73 -17.38
C SER A 204 2.95 9.57 -18.84
N PRO A 205 3.86 8.62 -19.14
CA PRO A 205 4.29 8.34 -20.51
C PRO A 205 3.27 7.50 -21.29
N PHE A 206 2.24 6.99 -20.60
CA PHE A 206 1.24 6.11 -21.19
C PHE A 206 0.07 6.90 -21.79
N GLN A 207 -0.50 6.37 -22.86
CA GLN A 207 -1.75 6.85 -23.43
C GLN A 207 -2.87 5.90 -23.06
N ALA A 208 -4.12 6.40 -23.00
CA ALA A 208 -5.28 5.55 -22.84
C ALA A 208 -5.35 4.53 -23.98
N MET A 209 -5.57 3.27 -23.65
CA MET A 209 -5.62 2.15 -24.60
C MET A 209 -7.02 1.55 -24.59
N ARG A 210 -7.63 1.42 -25.77
CA ARG A 210 -8.86 0.65 -25.95
C ARG A 210 -8.48 -0.81 -26.17
N LEU A 211 -8.97 -1.67 -25.28
CA LEU A 211 -8.82 -3.13 -25.42
C LEU A 211 -10.00 -3.74 -26.18
N THR A 212 -11.20 -3.20 -25.96
CA THR A 212 -12.46 -3.57 -26.63
C THR A 212 -13.31 -2.30 -26.75
N ASP A 213 -14.42 -2.34 -27.52
CA ASP A 213 -15.31 -1.18 -27.69
C ASP A 213 -15.86 -0.64 -26.35
N ASP A 214 -16.02 -1.53 -25.35
CA ASP A 214 -16.51 -1.19 -24.01
C ASP A 214 -15.42 -1.02 -22.95
N LEU A 215 -14.16 -1.42 -23.21
CA LEU A 215 -13.08 -1.41 -22.21
C LEU A 215 -11.97 -0.43 -22.58
N LEU A 216 -11.99 0.72 -21.93
CA LEU A 216 -10.96 1.76 -22.04
C LEU A 216 -10.09 1.75 -20.78
N ILE A 217 -8.81 1.44 -20.95
CA ILE A 217 -7.81 1.55 -19.87
C ILE A 217 -7.19 2.95 -19.93
N SER A 218 -7.36 3.71 -18.86
CA SER A 218 -6.77 5.05 -18.76
C SER A 218 -5.25 5.00 -18.62
N SER A 219 -4.58 6.09 -19.00
CA SER A 219 -3.14 6.27 -18.76
C SER A 219 -2.73 6.03 -17.29
N ALA A 220 -3.54 6.50 -16.35
CA ALA A 220 -3.30 6.30 -14.92
C ALA A 220 -3.40 4.84 -14.51
N GLN A 221 -4.37 4.09 -15.05
CA GLN A 221 -4.52 2.66 -14.73
C GLN A 221 -3.34 1.81 -15.22
N LEU A 222 -2.75 2.15 -16.37
CA LEU A 222 -1.53 1.50 -16.85
C LEU A 222 -0.35 1.79 -15.91
N LEU A 223 -0.22 3.03 -15.46
CA LEU A 223 0.79 3.43 -14.48
C LEU A 223 0.58 2.69 -13.16
N PHE A 224 -0.67 2.57 -12.70
CA PHE A 224 -1.03 1.86 -11.46
C PHE A 224 -0.82 0.34 -11.57
N LEU A 225 -1.00 -0.23 -12.74
CA LEU A 225 -0.68 -1.64 -12.98
C LEU A 225 0.82 -1.90 -12.75
N ILE A 226 1.68 -1.06 -13.33
CA ILE A 226 3.13 -1.20 -13.18
C ILE A 226 3.55 -0.97 -11.73
N GLY A 227 2.98 0.04 -11.06
CA GLY A 227 3.21 0.29 -9.64
C GLY A 227 2.71 -0.85 -8.76
N GLY A 228 1.53 -1.38 -9.04
CA GLY A 228 0.97 -2.55 -8.35
C GLY A 228 1.83 -3.80 -8.50
N LEU A 229 2.40 -4.01 -9.68
CA LEU A 229 3.37 -5.10 -9.91
C LEU A 229 4.65 -4.90 -9.08
N ALA A 230 5.17 -3.68 -9.01
CA ALA A 230 6.35 -3.39 -8.18
C ALA A 230 6.07 -3.65 -6.69
N ILE A 231 4.88 -3.26 -6.20
CA ILE A 231 4.43 -3.57 -4.83
C ILE A 231 4.36 -5.09 -4.62
N ALA A 232 3.72 -5.82 -5.53
CA ALA A 232 3.59 -7.28 -5.45
C ALA A 232 4.97 -7.97 -5.42
N ILE A 233 5.92 -7.54 -6.24
CA ILE A 233 7.30 -8.05 -6.21
C ILE A 233 7.94 -7.80 -4.84
N GLY A 234 7.74 -6.62 -4.24
CA GLY A 234 8.19 -6.31 -2.89
C GLY A 234 7.61 -7.25 -1.83
N VAL A 235 6.30 -7.54 -1.93
CA VAL A 235 5.62 -8.50 -1.05
C VAL A 235 6.29 -9.88 -1.11
N PHE A 236 6.53 -10.40 -2.32
CA PHE A 236 7.13 -11.73 -2.49
C PHE A 236 8.58 -11.82 -2.05
N THR A 237 9.36 -10.78 -2.33
CA THR A 237 10.82 -10.86 -2.20
C THR A 237 11.31 -10.51 -0.80
N TYR A 238 10.64 -9.61 -0.08
CA TYR A 238 11.25 -9.06 1.13
C TYR A 238 10.31 -8.85 2.32
N SER A 239 8.98 -9.08 2.21
CA SER A 239 8.03 -8.75 3.28
C SER A 239 8.05 -9.72 4.48
N LYS A 240 8.59 -10.93 4.32
CA LYS A 240 8.53 -11.98 5.34
C LYS A 240 9.07 -11.53 6.70
N ARG A 241 10.20 -10.79 6.70
CA ARG A 241 10.84 -10.34 7.94
C ARG A 241 9.94 -9.39 8.72
N VAL A 242 9.38 -8.37 8.05
CA VAL A 242 8.48 -7.38 8.68
C VAL A 242 7.18 -8.05 9.13
N MET A 243 6.63 -8.98 8.32
CA MET A 243 5.45 -9.77 8.71
C MET A 243 5.69 -10.56 10.01
N MET A 244 6.87 -11.15 10.18
CA MET A 244 7.19 -11.87 11.40
C MET A 244 7.36 -10.93 12.60
N THR A 245 8.01 -9.78 12.41
CA THR A 245 8.12 -8.75 13.46
C THR A 245 6.73 -8.30 13.93
N VAL A 246 5.84 -7.92 13.02
CA VAL A 246 4.49 -7.46 13.36
C VAL A 246 3.64 -8.58 13.96
N GLY A 247 3.72 -9.78 13.38
CA GLY A 247 2.83 -10.88 13.75
C GLY A 247 3.24 -11.68 14.98
N SER A 248 4.49 -11.62 15.42
CA SER A 248 4.98 -12.47 16.51
C SER A 248 5.93 -11.79 17.51
N GLU A 249 6.65 -10.73 17.11
CA GLU A 249 7.66 -10.11 17.96
C GLU A 249 7.13 -8.89 18.72
N LEU A 250 6.30 -8.03 18.06
CA LEU A 250 5.73 -6.85 18.68
C LEU A 250 4.68 -7.20 19.74
N MET A 251 3.80 -8.15 19.44
CA MET A 251 2.79 -8.65 20.38
C MET A 251 2.50 -10.12 20.10
N ARG A 252 2.33 -10.93 21.17
CA ARG A 252 1.84 -12.30 21.03
C ARG A 252 0.33 -12.28 20.75
N LEU A 253 -0.02 -12.02 19.49
CA LEU A 253 -1.41 -12.05 19.06
C LEU A 253 -1.89 -13.50 18.97
N THR A 254 -3.07 -13.76 19.54
CA THR A 254 -3.79 -15.00 19.24
C THR A 254 -4.47 -14.86 17.87
N PRO A 255 -4.74 -15.96 17.14
CA PRO A 255 -5.41 -15.88 15.83
C PRO A 255 -6.79 -15.23 15.86
N LEU A 256 -7.40 -15.09 17.05
CA LEU A 256 -8.70 -14.46 17.26
C LEU A 256 -8.61 -13.02 17.78
N ALA A 257 -7.44 -12.53 18.10
CA ALA A 257 -7.17 -11.15 18.50
C ALA A 257 -6.68 -10.31 17.33
#